data_04a9d0955d9ef16ab2332690555018f4
#
_entry.id   04a9d0955d9ef16ab2332690555018f4
#
_cell.length_a   1.000
_cell.length_b   1.000
_cell.length_c   1.000
_cell.angle_alpha   90.00
_cell.angle_beta   90.00
_cell.angle_gamma   90.00
#
_symmetry.space_group_name_H-M   'P 1'
#
loop_
_entity.id
_entity.type
_entity.pdbx_description
1 polymer ?
#
loop_
_entity_poly.entity_id
_entity_poly.type
_entity_poly.pdbx_seq_one_letter_code
_entity_poly.pdbx_strand_id
1 'polypeptide(L)'
;MKMISRRDFLKASAVVGATAAMTACGGSASSTAASTASSAAASSTAASAAGSANIGVCIYQFADNFMTLYRTDLEEYLKDMGYAVTIMDGKNDQNTQTEQINTFLQQGVDVLIINPVQTTSAQTIVDTVSPSGTPIVFINREPDKSVLDSYADKCCYVGADAR
;
A
#
# COMPACT_ATOMS: atom_id res chain seq x y z
N MET A 1 20.55 35.89 10.57
CA MET A 1 19.29 35.32 10.00
C MET A 1 18.82 34.24 10.95
N LYS A 2 17.65 34.43 11.59
CA LYS A 2 17.11 33.51 12.59
C LYS A 2 16.37 32.39 11.86
N MET A 3 16.83 31.15 11.98
CA MET A 3 16.17 29.99 11.39
C MET A 3 14.90 29.69 12.18
N ILE A 4 13.75 29.71 11.49
CA ILE A 4 12.45 29.36 12.07
C ILE A 4 12.35 27.84 12.11
N SER A 5 12.20 27.28 13.32
CA SER A 5 12.04 25.85 13.53
C SER A 5 10.67 25.38 13.02
N ARG A 6 10.62 24.17 12.43
CA ARG A 6 9.38 23.54 11.90
C ARG A 6 8.27 23.43 12.95
N ARG A 7 8.61 23.51 14.25
CA ARG A 7 7.65 23.49 15.36
C ARG A 7 6.92 24.81 15.56
N ASP A 8 7.48 25.93 15.10
CA ASP A 8 6.86 27.25 15.26
C ASP A 8 5.84 27.57 14.17
N PHE A 9 5.92 26.88 13.03
CA PHE A 9 4.96 27.02 11.94
C PHE A 9 3.58 26.42 12.26
N LEU A 10 3.53 25.37 13.10
CA LEU A 10 2.28 24.69 13.47
C LEU A 10 1.44 25.40 14.52
N LYS A 11 1.95 26.47 15.15
CA LYS A 11 1.23 27.20 16.22
C LYS A 11 0.47 28.43 15.70
N ALA A 12 0.61 28.75 14.42
CA ALA A 12 0.01 29.97 13.85
C ALA A 12 -1.33 29.79 13.11
N SER A 13 -1.89 28.57 13.07
CA SER A 13 -3.11 28.26 12.30
C SER A 13 -4.32 27.89 13.16
N ALA A 14 -4.46 28.49 14.31
CA ALA A 14 -5.68 28.37 15.08
C ALA A 14 -6.17 29.77 15.45
N VAL A 15 -7.17 30.31 14.73
CA VAL A 15 -8.24 31.18 15.19
C VAL A 15 -8.96 31.81 13.97
N VAL A 16 -10.25 31.79 14.02
CA VAL A 16 -11.33 32.47 13.30
C VAL A 16 -12.18 31.47 12.51
N GLY A 17 -13.42 31.21 12.79
CA GLY A 17 -14.41 31.83 13.62
C GLY A 17 -15.74 31.24 13.25
N ALA A 18 -16.57 31.07 14.27
CA ALA A 18 -17.94 30.56 14.20
C ALA A 18 -18.91 31.63 13.64
N THR A 19 -20.09 31.14 13.33
CA THR A 19 -21.44 31.78 13.23
C THR A 19 -22.04 31.62 11.84
N ALA A 20 -23.28 31.28 11.63
CA ALA A 20 -24.54 31.08 12.33
C ALA A 20 -25.49 30.45 11.30
N ALA A 21 -26.24 29.45 11.63
CA ALA A 21 -27.63 29.37 12.00
C ALA A 21 -28.71 29.91 11.03
N MET A 22 -29.75 29.05 10.86
CA MET A 22 -31.17 29.32 10.59
C MET A 22 -31.56 29.53 9.12
N THR A 23 -32.60 29.03 8.55
CA THR A 23 -33.89 28.49 8.94
C THR A 23 -34.66 28.08 7.68
N ALA A 24 -35.31 26.95 7.74
CA ALA A 24 -36.74 26.73 7.50
C ALA A 24 -37.36 26.77 6.09
N CYS A 25 -38.08 25.68 5.89
CA CYS A 25 -39.41 25.55 5.30
C CYS A 25 -39.65 25.67 3.79
N GLY A 26 -40.08 24.56 3.27
CA GLY A 26 -41.40 24.49 2.62
C GLY A 26 -41.42 24.52 1.10
N GLY A 27 -42.03 23.48 0.51
CA GLY A 27 -42.73 23.67 -0.74
C GLY A 27 -42.42 22.60 -1.81
N SER A 28 -43.34 21.67 -1.94
CA SER A 28 -43.51 20.75 -3.07
C SER A 28 -43.57 21.45 -4.40
N ALA A 29 -42.97 20.87 -5.45
CA ALA A 29 -43.65 20.57 -6.70
C ALA A 29 -42.73 19.89 -7.71
N SER A 30 -43.28 18.86 -8.27
CA SER A 30 -42.96 18.06 -9.43
C SER A 30 -42.44 18.87 -10.65
N SER A 31 -41.39 18.35 -11.31
CA SER A 31 -41.45 18.09 -12.77
C SER A 31 -40.15 17.49 -13.31
N THR A 32 -40.33 16.49 -14.07
CA THR A 32 -39.49 15.70 -14.97
C THR A 32 -38.60 16.55 -15.87
N ALA A 33 -37.28 16.25 -15.91
CA ALA A 33 -36.50 16.37 -17.13
C ALA A 33 -35.25 15.49 -17.08
N ALA A 34 -35.15 14.57 -18.00
CA ALA A 34 -33.99 13.80 -18.30
C ALA A 34 -32.85 14.66 -18.80
N SER A 35 -31.66 14.46 -18.32
CA SER A 35 -30.44 14.92 -18.97
C SER A 35 -29.28 14.03 -18.61
N THR A 36 -28.79 13.35 -19.62
CA THR A 36 -27.54 12.64 -19.83
C THR A 36 -26.41 13.05 -18.87
N ALA A 37 -26.11 12.14 -17.96
CA ALA A 37 -24.89 12.22 -17.15
C ALA A 37 -23.71 11.69 -17.97
N SER A 38 -22.87 12.60 -18.41
CA SER A 38 -21.51 12.32 -18.87
C SER A 38 -20.72 11.83 -17.67
N SER A 39 -20.34 10.55 -17.68
CA SER A 39 -19.43 9.97 -16.70
C SER A 39 -18.03 10.55 -16.92
N ALA A 40 -17.70 11.63 -16.26
CA ALA A 40 -16.32 11.97 -16.03
C ALA A 40 -15.75 10.98 -15.04
N ALA A 41 -14.95 10.04 -15.53
CA ALA A 41 -14.09 9.21 -14.70
C ALA A 41 -13.16 10.15 -13.93
N ALA A 42 -13.51 10.43 -12.70
CA ALA A 42 -12.59 11.03 -11.75
C ALA A 42 -11.50 10.00 -11.46
N SER A 43 -10.38 10.15 -12.13
CA SER A 43 -9.12 9.51 -11.74
C SER A 43 -8.78 10.08 -10.36
N SER A 44 -9.25 9.42 -9.32
CA SER A 44 -8.79 9.69 -7.97
C SER A 44 -7.35 9.17 -7.86
N THR A 45 -6.38 10.01 -8.19
CA THR A 45 -5.07 9.88 -7.60
C THR A 45 -5.26 10.06 -6.09
N ALA A 46 -5.49 8.97 -5.40
CA ALA A 46 -5.31 8.93 -3.96
C ALA A 46 -3.83 9.22 -3.72
N ALA A 47 -3.50 10.48 -3.47
CA ALA A 47 -2.28 10.82 -2.78
C ALA A 47 -2.45 10.22 -1.38
N SER A 48 -1.96 9.01 -1.21
CA SER A 48 -1.79 8.40 0.11
C SER A 48 -1.02 9.41 0.95
N ALA A 49 -1.62 9.82 2.04
CA ALA A 49 -0.91 10.59 3.05
C ALA A 49 0.33 9.77 3.44
N ALA A 50 1.51 10.23 3.07
CA ALA A 50 2.76 9.61 3.46
C ALA A 50 2.74 9.51 4.99
N GLY A 51 2.83 8.31 5.54
CA GLY A 51 3.04 8.11 6.96
C GLY A 51 1.98 7.36 7.77
N SER A 52 1.04 6.66 7.15
CA SER A 52 0.09 5.84 7.91
C SER A 52 -0.10 4.41 7.39
N ALA A 53 0.48 4.03 6.26
CA ALA A 53 0.30 2.70 5.70
C ALA A 53 1.12 1.64 6.45
N ASN A 54 0.49 0.46 6.64
CA ASN A 54 1.12 -0.72 7.22
C ASN A 54 1.64 -1.61 6.09
N ILE A 55 2.93 -1.87 6.08
CA ILE A 55 3.59 -2.67 5.04
C ILE A 55 4.05 -4.01 5.63
N GLY A 56 3.56 -5.11 5.05
CA GLY A 56 4.02 -6.45 5.35
C GLY A 56 5.11 -6.88 4.37
N VAL A 57 6.24 -7.36 4.87
CA VAL A 57 7.36 -7.82 4.06
C VAL A 57 7.68 -9.28 4.36
N CYS A 58 7.64 -10.14 3.35
CA CYS A 58 8.06 -11.53 3.44
C CYS A 58 9.36 -11.72 2.67
N ILE A 59 10.45 -12.02 3.37
CA ILE A 59 11.75 -12.36 2.79
C ILE A 59 11.93 -13.88 2.78
N TYR A 60 12.42 -14.44 1.66
CA TYR A 60 12.56 -15.89 1.52
C TYR A 60 13.42 -16.53 2.61
N GLN A 61 14.48 -15.86 3.05
CA GLN A 61 15.26 -16.23 4.24
C GLN A 61 16.12 -15.05 4.72
N PHE A 62 16.39 -15.00 6.04
CA PHE A 62 17.25 -13.99 6.66
C PHE A 62 18.73 -14.36 6.64
N ALA A 63 19.05 -15.64 6.51
CA ALA A 63 20.42 -16.15 6.58
C ALA A 63 21.28 -15.78 5.37
N ASP A 64 20.71 -15.15 4.34
CA ASP A 64 21.42 -14.67 3.17
C ASP A 64 22.04 -13.29 3.44
N ASN A 65 23.36 -13.15 3.17
CA ASN A 65 24.07 -11.90 3.41
C ASN A 65 23.53 -10.73 2.57
N PHE A 66 23.21 -10.98 1.30
CA PHE A 66 22.62 -9.97 0.42
C PHE A 66 21.24 -9.55 0.93
N MET A 67 20.40 -10.52 1.30
CA MET A 67 19.08 -10.23 1.86
C MET A 67 19.15 -9.54 3.22
N THR A 68 20.21 -9.75 3.98
CA THR A 68 20.39 -9.04 5.25
C THR A 68 20.59 -7.53 5.02
N LEU A 69 21.45 -7.17 4.08
CA LEU A 69 21.66 -5.76 3.71
C LEU A 69 20.38 -5.18 3.10
N TYR A 70 19.82 -5.86 2.11
CA TYR A 70 18.62 -5.41 1.40
C TYR A 70 17.44 -5.14 2.33
N ARG A 71 17.14 -6.07 3.27
CA ARG A 71 16.03 -5.89 4.21
C ARG A 71 16.27 -4.76 5.21
N THR A 72 17.54 -4.56 5.64
CA THR A 72 17.89 -3.48 6.57
C THR A 72 17.68 -2.13 5.91
N ASP A 73 18.21 -1.96 4.69
CA ASP A 73 18.05 -0.73 3.92
C ASP A 73 16.57 -0.47 3.57
N LEU A 74 15.83 -1.51 3.19
CA LEU A 74 14.41 -1.40 2.89
C LEU A 74 13.60 -0.98 4.12
N GLU A 75 13.89 -1.58 5.28
CA GLU A 75 13.21 -1.27 6.54
C GLU A 75 13.47 0.17 6.97
N GLU A 76 14.74 0.60 6.94
CA GLU A 76 15.15 1.96 7.28
C GLU A 76 14.48 2.97 6.34
N TYR A 77 14.58 2.75 5.03
CA TYR A 77 13.97 3.63 4.03
C TYR A 77 12.46 3.79 4.19
N LEU A 78 11.74 2.69 4.39
CA LEU A 78 10.28 2.75 4.56
C LEU A 78 9.88 3.43 5.88
N LYS A 79 10.64 3.20 6.96
CA LYS A 79 10.43 3.87 8.26
C LYS A 79 10.71 5.36 8.19
N ASP A 80 11.75 5.78 7.46
CA ASP A 80 12.08 7.19 7.25
C ASP A 80 10.98 7.91 6.46
N MET A 81 10.30 7.19 5.56
CA MET A 81 9.09 7.69 4.88
C MET A 81 7.85 7.73 5.80
N GLY A 82 7.94 7.20 7.02
CA GLY A 82 6.87 7.22 8.02
C GLY A 82 5.91 6.03 7.93
N TYR A 83 6.24 4.97 7.20
CA TYR A 83 5.42 3.76 7.13
C TYR A 83 5.65 2.85 8.34
N ALA A 84 4.60 2.13 8.76
CA ALA A 84 4.73 1.02 9.69
C ALA A 84 5.14 -0.24 8.92
N VAL A 85 6.28 -0.83 9.24
CA VAL A 85 6.85 -1.97 8.51
C VAL A 85 7.02 -3.15 9.42
N THR A 86 6.55 -4.33 8.98
CA THR A 86 6.78 -5.60 9.64
C THR A 86 7.43 -6.56 8.65
N ILE A 87 8.61 -7.09 8.98
CA ILE A 87 9.37 -8.00 8.12
C ILE A 87 9.41 -9.39 8.75
N MET A 88 9.06 -10.42 7.98
CA MET A 88 9.06 -11.82 8.40
C MET A 88 10.04 -12.67 7.58
N ASP A 89 10.68 -13.64 8.27
CA ASP A 89 11.62 -14.61 7.69
C ASP A 89 10.87 -15.84 7.18
N GLY A 90 10.87 -16.06 5.87
CA GLY A 90 10.29 -17.25 5.24
C GLY A 90 11.05 -18.54 5.50
N LYS A 91 12.25 -18.47 6.10
CA LYS A 91 13.09 -19.64 6.47
C LYS A 91 13.35 -20.61 5.32
N ASN A 92 13.31 -20.10 4.09
CA ASN A 92 13.38 -20.89 2.85
C ASN A 92 12.33 -22.01 2.78
N ASP A 93 11.18 -21.82 3.43
CA ASP A 93 10.04 -22.74 3.46
C ASP A 93 8.78 -22.04 2.94
N GLN A 94 8.19 -22.62 1.88
CA GLN A 94 7.03 -22.02 1.21
C GLN A 94 5.77 -22.07 2.08
N ASN A 95 5.61 -23.06 2.93
CA ASN A 95 4.45 -23.15 3.82
C ASN A 95 4.53 -22.05 4.88
N THR A 96 5.71 -21.88 5.48
CA THR A 96 5.99 -20.78 6.42
C THR A 96 5.67 -19.42 5.77
N GLN A 97 6.11 -19.19 4.53
CA GLN A 97 5.82 -17.95 3.83
C GLN A 97 4.31 -17.76 3.58
N THR A 98 3.61 -18.82 3.21
CA THR A 98 2.15 -18.78 3.00
C THR A 98 1.41 -18.42 4.29
N GLU A 99 1.80 -18.98 5.43
CA GLU A 99 1.24 -18.66 6.75
C GLU A 99 1.49 -17.20 7.13
N GLN A 100 2.68 -16.68 6.83
CA GLN A 100 3.01 -15.27 7.06
C GLN A 100 2.16 -14.32 6.21
N ILE A 101 1.97 -14.65 4.93
CA ILE A 101 1.08 -13.87 4.05
C ILE A 101 -0.35 -13.85 4.60
N ASN A 102 -0.88 -15.00 5.00
CA ASN A 102 -2.20 -15.07 5.63
C ASN A 102 -2.28 -14.25 6.93
N THR A 103 -1.22 -14.25 7.72
CA THR A 103 -1.13 -13.43 8.94
C THR A 103 -1.20 -11.94 8.61
N PHE A 104 -0.46 -11.48 7.61
CA PHE A 104 -0.51 -10.09 7.15
C PHE A 104 -1.90 -9.69 6.62
N LEU A 105 -2.55 -10.59 5.86
CA LEU A 105 -3.92 -10.34 5.39
C LEU A 105 -4.91 -10.20 6.54
N GLN A 106 -4.78 -11.03 7.59
CA GLN A 106 -5.60 -10.92 8.81
C GLN A 106 -5.33 -9.64 9.60
N GLN A 107 -4.09 -9.15 9.57
CA GLN A 107 -3.70 -7.87 10.18
C GLN A 107 -4.18 -6.65 9.38
N GLY A 108 -4.62 -6.86 8.14
CA GLY A 108 -5.10 -5.79 7.27
C GLY A 108 -3.99 -4.84 6.82
N VAL A 109 -2.84 -5.39 6.40
CA VAL A 109 -1.77 -4.57 5.82
C VAL A 109 -2.21 -3.92 4.52
N ASP A 110 -1.72 -2.73 4.26
CA ASP A 110 -2.07 -1.94 3.08
C ASP A 110 -1.31 -2.37 1.83
N VAL A 111 -0.10 -2.93 2.00
CA VAL A 111 0.76 -3.41 0.91
C VAL A 111 1.55 -4.63 1.37
N LEU A 112 1.74 -5.60 0.47
CA LEU A 112 2.64 -6.74 0.66
C LEU A 112 3.86 -6.62 -0.25
N ILE A 113 5.06 -6.70 0.34
CA ILE A 113 6.32 -6.84 -0.38
C ILE A 113 6.82 -8.26 -0.19
N ILE A 114 6.98 -9.01 -1.28
CA ILE A 114 7.23 -10.45 -1.22
C ILE A 114 8.47 -10.81 -2.03
N ASN A 115 9.48 -11.36 -1.35
CA ASN A 115 10.54 -12.11 -2.00
C ASN A 115 10.18 -13.60 -1.94
N PRO A 116 9.68 -14.21 -3.03
CA PRO A 116 9.12 -15.55 -2.96
C PRO A 116 10.20 -16.60 -2.67
N VAL A 117 9.87 -17.57 -1.83
CA VAL A 117 10.73 -18.76 -1.61
C VAL A 117 10.84 -19.53 -2.92
N GLN A 118 9.73 -19.74 -3.60
CA GLN A 118 9.66 -20.37 -4.92
C GLN A 118 8.89 -19.48 -5.90
N THR A 119 9.48 -19.18 -7.04
CA THR A 119 8.81 -18.38 -8.08
C THR A 119 7.59 -19.07 -8.65
N THR A 120 7.60 -20.40 -8.69
CA THR A 120 6.45 -21.23 -9.13
C THR A 120 5.23 -21.09 -8.23
N SER A 121 5.40 -20.64 -6.99
CA SER A 121 4.29 -20.40 -6.04
C SER A 121 3.66 -19.02 -6.17
N ALA A 122 4.21 -18.16 -7.02
CA ALA A 122 3.76 -16.79 -7.14
C ALA A 122 2.28 -16.68 -7.57
N GLN A 123 1.78 -17.57 -8.44
CA GLN A 123 0.36 -17.60 -8.80
C GLN A 123 -0.51 -17.91 -7.56
N THR A 124 -0.14 -18.90 -6.77
CA THR A 124 -0.87 -19.24 -5.54
C THR A 124 -0.87 -18.07 -4.53
N ILE A 125 0.23 -17.33 -4.46
CA ILE A 125 0.31 -16.11 -3.64
C ILE A 125 -0.68 -15.06 -4.14
N VAL A 126 -0.71 -14.80 -5.44
CA VAL A 126 -1.67 -13.86 -6.04
C VAL A 126 -3.11 -14.30 -5.81
N ASP A 127 -3.42 -15.59 -6.01
CA ASP A 127 -4.77 -16.13 -5.78
C ASP A 127 -5.21 -16.01 -4.32
N THR A 128 -4.26 -16.09 -3.38
CA THR A 128 -4.51 -15.93 -1.95
C THR A 128 -4.77 -14.47 -1.57
N VAL A 129 -4.02 -13.54 -2.16
CA VAL A 129 -4.03 -12.12 -1.79
C VAL A 129 -5.12 -11.34 -2.54
N SER A 130 -5.39 -11.68 -3.80
CA SER A 130 -6.30 -10.92 -4.67
C SER A 130 -7.71 -10.72 -4.12
N PRO A 131 -8.32 -11.68 -3.36
CA PRO A 131 -9.65 -11.45 -2.77
C PRO A 131 -9.68 -10.30 -1.75
N SER A 132 -8.55 -10.02 -1.07
CA SER A 132 -8.44 -8.89 -0.13
C SER A 132 -8.28 -7.55 -0.84
N GLY A 133 -7.87 -7.57 -2.10
CA GLY A 133 -7.56 -6.36 -2.85
C GLY A 133 -6.22 -5.71 -2.46
N THR A 134 -5.40 -6.35 -1.62
CA THR A 134 -4.10 -5.84 -1.18
C THR A 134 -3.09 -5.86 -2.33
N PRO A 135 -2.40 -4.74 -2.62
CA PRO A 135 -1.33 -4.71 -3.62
C PRO A 135 -0.13 -5.58 -3.24
N ILE A 136 0.50 -6.17 -4.25
CA ILE A 136 1.69 -7.01 -4.11
C ILE A 136 2.85 -6.40 -4.89
N VAL A 137 4.01 -6.32 -4.25
CA VAL A 137 5.28 -5.99 -4.88
C VAL A 137 6.20 -7.19 -4.73
N PHE A 138 6.44 -7.91 -5.82
CA PHE A 138 7.47 -8.95 -5.82
C PHE A 138 8.86 -8.34 -5.94
N ILE A 139 9.82 -8.86 -5.20
CA ILE A 139 11.19 -8.37 -5.18
C ILE A 139 12.20 -9.50 -5.39
N ASN A 140 13.37 -9.17 -5.94
CA ASN A 140 14.54 -10.06 -6.12
C ASN A 140 14.30 -11.25 -7.06
N ARG A 141 13.26 -12.04 -6.85
CA ARG A 141 12.93 -13.22 -7.67
C ARG A 141 11.71 -12.90 -8.51
N GLU A 142 11.92 -12.78 -9.84
CA GLU A 142 10.87 -12.43 -10.78
C GLU A 142 9.87 -13.58 -10.97
N PRO A 143 8.57 -13.37 -10.76
CA PRO A 143 7.53 -14.31 -11.17
C PRO A 143 7.35 -14.32 -12.69
N ASP A 144 6.67 -15.33 -13.20
CA ASP A 144 6.26 -15.34 -14.60
C ASP A 144 5.38 -14.12 -14.93
N LYS A 145 5.57 -13.56 -16.12
CA LYS A 145 4.81 -12.38 -16.56
C LYS A 145 3.28 -12.60 -16.48
N SER A 146 2.81 -13.81 -16.77
CA SER A 146 1.40 -14.16 -16.69
C SER A 146 0.82 -14.00 -15.28
N VAL A 147 1.64 -14.22 -14.25
CA VAL A 147 1.26 -14.01 -12.83
C VAL A 147 1.08 -12.53 -12.55
N LEU A 148 2.00 -11.70 -13.01
CA LEU A 148 1.91 -10.25 -12.85
C LEU A 148 0.68 -9.70 -13.58
N ASP A 149 0.44 -10.16 -14.80
CA ASP A 149 -0.69 -9.75 -15.63
C ASP A 149 -2.05 -10.20 -15.03
N SER A 150 -2.08 -11.32 -14.29
CA SER A 150 -3.32 -11.83 -13.65
C SER A 150 -3.85 -10.89 -12.54
N TYR A 151 -3.01 -10.02 -12.01
CA TYR A 151 -3.38 -9.02 -11.00
C TYR A 151 -2.76 -7.65 -11.35
N ALA A 152 -2.77 -7.29 -12.63
CA ALA A 152 -1.99 -6.23 -13.26
C ALA A 152 -2.12 -4.84 -12.59
N ASP A 153 -3.32 -4.50 -12.07
CA ASP A 153 -3.54 -3.19 -11.45
C ASP A 153 -2.93 -3.08 -10.02
N LYS A 154 -2.56 -4.22 -9.44
CA LYS A 154 -2.13 -4.30 -8.03
C LYS A 154 -0.93 -5.22 -7.80
N CYS A 155 -0.31 -5.70 -8.85
CA CYS A 155 0.86 -6.57 -8.78
C CYS A 155 1.98 -6.04 -9.66
N CYS A 156 3.17 -5.93 -9.12
CA CYS A 156 4.35 -5.55 -9.87
C CYS A 156 5.60 -6.30 -9.38
N TYR A 157 6.66 -6.24 -10.16
CA TYR A 157 7.98 -6.74 -9.82
C TYR A 157 9.00 -5.62 -9.80
N VAL A 158 9.85 -5.63 -8.80
CA VAL A 158 11.00 -4.73 -8.66
C VAL A 158 12.26 -5.56 -8.44
N GLY A 159 13.18 -5.49 -9.36
CA GLY A 159 14.43 -6.24 -9.29
C GLY A 159 15.41 -5.85 -10.37
N ALA A 160 16.62 -6.41 -10.32
CA ALA A 160 17.62 -6.23 -11.36
C ALA A 160 17.29 -7.11 -12.57
N ASP A 161 17.38 -6.56 -13.77
CA ASP A 161 17.34 -7.34 -15.01
C ASP A 161 18.67 -8.09 -15.14
N ALA A 162 18.61 -9.40 -15.09
CA ALA A 162 19.79 -10.30 -15.20
C ALA A 162 20.17 -10.60 -16.65
N ARG A 163 19.91 -9.70 -17.60
CA ARG A 163 20.31 -9.83 -19.01
C ARG A 163 21.76 -9.46 -19.23
#